data_a71b34ffba1dd0217989aad6c6c27a49
#
_entry.id   a71b34ffba1dd0217989aad6c6c27a49
#
_cell.length_a   1.000
_cell.length_b   1.000
_cell.length_c   1.000
_cell.angle_alpha   90.00
_cell.angle_beta   90.00
_cell.angle_gamma   90.00
#
_symmetry.space_group_name_H-M   'P 1'
#
loop_
_entity.id
_entity.type
_entity.pdbx_description
1 polymer ?
#
loop_
_entity_poly.entity_id
_entity_poly.type
_entity_poly.pdbx_seq_one_letter_code
_entity_poly.pdbx_strand_id
1 'polypeptide(L)'
;MFSVEQPRLLVHLDSTLTMHQTLIDCETLLAHLGHSDWVIFDCRFDLSDADAKERDYRAGHIPGAIYANLSRDLSGPVIPGKSGRNPLPDPESLHRRFCNWGIGPKVQVVVYDSGPGSFAARLWWSLRWLGHERVAVLEGGWKAWNSQNLPLSTEVPKPVPWRFPLQLQEGWVVDAETVLQASTNPEVRLIDGRGADRFRGENETLDPVAGHIPGARSLPSLSNVGKDGQFQDAEELRKKFEGVLAGCAVEQHISYCGSGITACHNLLAMKHAGFAAGRLYPGSWSEWITDPKRPIATGAA
;
A
#
# COMPACT_ATOMS: atom_id res chain seq x y z
N MET A 1 53.04 19.62 -37.36
CA MET A 1 52.51 18.37 -36.76
C MET A 1 51.62 18.78 -35.60
N PHE A 2 50.31 18.87 -35.83
CA PHE A 2 49.35 19.16 -34.83
C PHE A 2 48.63 17.85 -34.45
N SER A 3 48.81 17.42 -33.16
CA SER A 3 48.19 16.25 -32.60
C SER A 3 46.75 16.61 -32.25
N VAL A 4 45.77 15.96 -32.90
CA VAL A 4 44.38 16.08 -32.59
C VAL A 4 44.06 15.08 -31.46
N GLU A 5 43.86 15.58 -30.24
CA GLU A 5 43.31 14.77 -29.14
C GLU A 5 41.84 14.45 -29.44
N GLN A 6 41.52 13.15 -29.53
CA GLN A 6 40.13 12.66 -29.58
C GLN A 6 39.50 12.78 -28.17
N PRO A 7 38.26 13.24 -28.09
CA PRO A 7 37.55 13.26 -26.81
C PRO A 7 37.28 11.83 -26.33
N ARG A 8 37.74 11.51 -25.12
CA ARG A 8 37.39 10.27 -24.41
C ARG A 8 35.88 10.19 -24.26
N LEU A 9 35.26 9.20 -24.90
CA LEU A 9 33.91 8.77 -24.59
C LEU A 9 33.88 8.39 -23.09
N LEU A 10 33.17 9.16 -22.30
CA LEU A 10 32.74 8.75 -20.96
C LEU A 10 31.80 7.57 -21.13
N VAL A 11 32.32 6.37 -20.93
CA VAL A 11 31.53 5.16 -20.74
C VAL A 11 30.71 5.42 -19.50
N HIS A 12 29.40 5.65 -19.66
CA HIS A 12 28.46 5.58 -18.56
C HIS A 12 28.55 4.15 -18.02
N LEU A 13 29.18 4.00 -16.87
CA LEU A 13 29.11 2.80 -16.08
C LEU A 13 27.62 2.53 -15.82
N ASP A 14 27.18 1.38 -16.30
CA ASP A 14 25.89 0.77 -15.97
C ASP A 14 25.73 0.83 -14.45
N SER A 15 24.97 1.82 -13.97
CA SER A 15 24.50 1.81 -12.60
C SER A 15 23.61 0.58 -12.50
N THR A 16 24.06 -0.45 -11.83
CA THR A 16 23.21 -1.56 -11.41
C THR A 16 21.95 -0.95 -10.82
N LEU A 17 20.84 -0.99 -11.58
CA LEU A 17 19.56 -0.39 -11.22
C LEU A 17 19.12 -0.96 -9.88
N THR A 18 19.38 -0.23 -8.80
CA THR A 18 18.95 -0.62 -7.47
C THR A 18 17.42 -0.69 -7.48
N MET A 19 16.87 -1.87 -7.20
CA MET A 19 15.44 -2.11 -7.17
C MET A 19 14.88 -1.70 -5.81
N HIS A 20 14.01 -0.70 -5.79
CA HIS A 20 13.30 -0.29 -4.58
C HIS A 20 11.99 -1.08 -4.46
N GLN A 21 11.81 -1.80 -3.34
CA GLN A 21 10.67 -2.72 -3.14
C GLN A 21 9.74 -2.36 -1.98
N THR A 22 10.16 -1.46 -1.09
CA THR A 22 9.39 -1.07 0.10
C THR A 22 9.26 0.44 0.22
N LEU A 23 10.34 1.12 0.57
CA LEU A 23 10.38 2.56 0.81
C LEU A 23 11.43 3.21 -0.08
N ILE A 24 11.24 4.51 -0.34
CA ILE A 24 12.19 5.36 -1.07
C ILE A 24 12.12 6.78 -0.52
N ASP A 25 13.26 7.46 -0.44
CA ASP A 25 13.32 8.84 0.01
C ASP A 25 13.11 9.88 -1.12
N CYS A 26 12.92 11.13 -0.74
CA CYS A 26 12.70 12.24 -1.67
C CYS A 26 13.91 12.52 -2.57
N GLU A 27 15.14 12.36 -2.08
CA GLU A 27 16.36 12.62 -2.82
C GLU A 27 16.51 11.62 -3.97
N THR A 28 16.32 10.35 -3.67
CA THR A 28 16.34 9.27 -4.68
C THR A 28 15.27 9.48 -5.74
N LEU A 29 14.02 9.82 -5.34
CA LEU A 29 12.96 10.09 -6.30
C LEU A 29 13.27 11.33 -7.15
N LEU A 30 13.79 12.39 -6.54
CA LEU A 30 14.15 13.63 -7.26
C LEU A 30 15.19 13.37 -8.35
N ALA A 31 16.20 12.53 -8.06
CA ALA A 31 17.25 12.17 -9.01
C ALA A 31 16.70 11.37 -10.22
N HIS A 32 15.51 10.78 -10.12
CA HIS A 32 14.92 9.95 -11.17
C HIS A 32 13.67 10.59 -11.83
N LEU A 33 13.34 11.85 -11.53
CA LEU A 33 12.24 12.54 -12.19
C LEU A 33 12.46 12.58 -13.71
N GLY A 34 11.44 12.22 -14.47
CA GLY A 34 11.46 12.23 -15.93
C GLY A 34 12.18 11.04 -16.57
N HIS A 35 12.71 10.09 -15.81
CA HIS A 35 13.24 8.86 -16.38
C HIS A 35 12.10 7.97 -16.92
N SER A 36 12.27 7.48 -18.14
CA SER A 36 11.23 6.70 -18.83
C SER A 36 10.92 5.33 -18.24
N ASP A 37 11.82 4.81 -17.40
CA ASP A 37 11.67 3.56 -16.65
C ASP A 37 11.17 3.75 -15.22
N TRP A 38 10.73 4.97 -14.87
CA TRP A 38 10.09 5.31 -13.59
C TRP A 38 8.68 5.82 -13.82
N VAL A 39 7.72 5.30 -13.05
CA VAL A 39 6.32 5.76 -13.03
C VAL A 39 5.94 6.11 -11.61
N ILE A 40 5.35 7.28 -11.43
CA ILE A 40 4.98 7.83 -10.12
C ILE A 40 3.46 7.86 -10.03
N PHE A 41 2.90 7.49 -8.87
CA PHE A 41 1.45 7.58 -8.60
C PHE A 41 1.16 8.44 -7.39
N ASP A 42 0.22 9.35 -7.57
CA ASP A 42 -0.41 10.11 -6.49
C ASP A 42 -1.66 9.36 -6.01
N CYS A 43 -1.57 8.79 -4.82
CA CYS A 43 -2.65 8.06 -4.15
C CYS A 43 -3.31 8.88 -3.04
N ARG A 44 -3.17 10.22 -3.03
CA ARG A 44 -3.87 11.07 -2.06
C ARG A 44 -5.37 10.83 -2.15
N PHE A 45 -6.00 10.60 -1.02
CA PHE A 45 -7.42 10.30 -0.94
C PHE A 45 -8.04 10.90 0.34
N ASP A 46 -9.33 11.23 0.27
CA ASP A 46 -10.12 11.65 1.41
C ASP A 46 -11.36 10.77 1.53
N LEU A 47 -11.59 10.21 2.71
CA LEU A 47 -12.71 9.31 2.95
C LEU A 47 -14.06 10.03 2.97
N SER A 48 -14.06 11.34 3.24
CA SER A 48 -15.28 12.16 3.29
C SER A 48 -15.65 12.79 1.95
N ASP A 49 -14.66 13.01 1.06
CA ASP A 49 -14.85 13.55 -0.29
C ASP A 49 -13.86 12.89 -1.25
N ALA A 50 -14.34 11.89 -1.99
CA ALA A 50 -13.52 11.10 -2.90
C ALA A 50 -12.83 11.92 -4.02
N ASP A 51 -13.34 13.11 -4.34
CA ASP A 51 -12.82 13.97 -5.40
C ASP A 51 -11.94 15.12 -4.87
N ALA A 52 -11.93 15.35 -3.54
CA ALA A 52 -11.16 16.44 -2.95
C ALA A 52 -9.67 16.35 -3.33
N LYS A 53 -9.09 15.18 -3.22
CA LYS A 53 -7.66 14.96 -3.48
C LYS A 53 -7.31 14.95 -4.97
N GLU A 54 -8.27 14.65 -5.86
CA GLU A 54 -8.05 14.85 -7.30
C GLU A 54 -7.99 16.36 -7.64
N ARG A 55 -8.78 17.18 -6.96
CA ARG A 55 -8.66 18.66 -7.08
C ARG A 55 -7.30 19.15 -6.58
N ASP A 56 -6.84 18.65 -5.43
CA ASP A 56 -5.50 18.96 -4.89
C ASP A 56 -4.39 18.52 -5.85
N TYR A 57 -4.51 17.32 -6.46
CA TYR A 57 -3.57 16.85 -7.48
C TYR A 57 -3.49 17.77 -8.69
N ARG A 58 -4.63 18.26 -9.19
CA ARG A 58 -4.69 19.20 -10.32
C ARG A 58 -4.09 20.58 -9.96
N ALA A 59 -4.13 20.97 -8.70
CA ALA A 59 -3.51 22.18 -8.20
C ALA A 59 -1.99 22.05 -7.99
N GLY A 60 -1.50 20.82 -7.75
CA GLY A 60 -0.08 20.53 -7.61
C GLY A 60 0.20 19.09 -7.20
N HIS A 61 1.16 18.47 -7.91
CA HIS A 61 1.62 17.10 -7.67
C HIS A 61 3.12 16.95 -7.99
N ILE A 62 3.72 15.82 -7.65
CA ILE A 62 5.10 15.51 -8.02
C ILE A 62 5.18 15.37 -9.55
N PRO A 63 6.14 16.02 -10.23
CA PRO A 63 6.21 16.01 -11.69
C PRO A 63 6.15 14.59 -12.27
N GLY A 64 5.27 14.40 -13.27
CA GLY A 64 5.05 13.12 -13.92
C GLY A 64 4.16 12.13 -13.14
N ALA A 65 3.65 12.46 -11.96
CA ALA A 65 2.79 11.57 -11.20
C ALA A 65 1.40 11.44 -11.84
N ILE A 66 0.91 10.21 -11.93
CA ILE A 66 -0.44 9.84 -12.36
C ILE A 66 -1.33 9.76 -11.12
N TYR A 67 -2.53 10.36 -11.16
CA TYR A 67 -3.47 10.24 -10.06
C TYR A 67 -4.16 8.87 -10.05
N ALA A 68 -4.09 8.17 -8.92
CA ALA A 68 -4.73 6.88 -8.70
C ALA A 68 -5.79 6.99 -7.60
N ASN A 69 -7.06 7.11 -8.00
CA ASN A 69 -8.18 7.23 -7.06
C ASN A 69 -8.48 5.88 -6.40
N LEU A 70 -8.54 5.85 -5.07
CA LEU A 70 -8.80 4.63 -4.31
C LEU A 70 -10.12 3.95 -4.73
N SER A 71 -11.21 4.71 -4.81
CA SER A 71 -12.55 4.16 -5.06
C SER A 71 -12.74 3.73 -6.51
N ARG A 72 -12.29 4.57 -7.46
CA ARG A 72 -12.47 4.35 -8.89
C ARG A 72 -11.46 3.37 -9.48
N ASP A 73 -10.20 3.45 -9.01
CA ASP A 73 -9.09 2.81 -9.69
C ASP A 73 -8.53 1.60 -8.92
N LEU A 74 -8.58 1.61 -7.59
CA LEU A 74 -7.98 0.58 -6.73
C LEU A 74 -9.00 -0.25 -5.97
N SER A 75 -10.30 0.00 -6.20
CA SER A 75 -11.40 -0.77 -5.61
C SER A 75 -12.31 -1.33 -6.70
N GLY A 76 -12.88 -2.48 -6.44
CA GLY A 76 -13.93 -3.09 -7.24
C GLY A 76 -15.31 -2.55 -6.86
N PRO A 77 -16.37 -2.96 -7.57
CA PRO A 77 -17.74 -2.55 -7.26
C PRO A 77 -18.15 -3.02 -5.86
N VAL A 78 -18.76 -2.10 -5.12
CA VAL A 78 -19.35 -2.43 -3.81
C VAL A 78 -20.69 -3.14 -4.04
N ILE A 79 -20.85 -4.32 -3.42
CA ILE A 79 -22.09 -5.09 -3.43
C ILE A 79 -22.76 -4.93 -2.06
N PRO A 80 -23.86 -4.15 -1.94
CA PRO A 80 -24.52 -3.91 -0.66
C PRO A 80 -24.86 -5.20 0.08
N GLY A 81 -24.55 -5.27 1.37
CA GLY A 81 -24.79 -6.42 2.23
C GLY A 81 -23.91 -7.66 1.96
N LYS A 82 -22.90 -7.55 1.08
CA LYS A 82 -22.02 -8.67 0.75
C LYS A 82 -20.54 -8.29 0.80
N SER A 83 -20.15 -7.15 0.23
CA SER A 83 -18.74 -6.74 0.19
C SER A 83 -18.43 -5.68 1.24
N GLY A 84 -17.14 -5.53 1.53
CA GLY A 84 -16.64 -4.37 2.26
C GLY A 84 -16.72 -3.07 1.44
N ARG A 85 -16.29 -1.95 2.06
CA ARG A 85 -16.33 -0.61 1.41
C ARG A 85 -15.34 -0.45 0.26
N ASN A 86 -14.21 -1.19 0.28
CA ASN A 86 -13.17 -1.12 -0.75
C ASN A 86 -12.73 -2.54 -1.18
N PRO A 87 -13.63 -3.32 -1.82
CA PRO A 87 -13.29 -4.66 -2.27
C PRO A 87 -12.14 -4.60 -3.29
N LEU A 88 -11.37 -5.69 -3.42
CA LEU A 88 -10.38 -5.78 -4.49
C LEU A 88 -11.06 -5.78 -5.85
N PRO A 89 -10.50 -5.08 -6.84
CA PRO A 89 -10.90 -5.26 -8.24
C PRO A 89 -10.59 -6.69 -8.69
N ASP A 90 -11.25 -7.10 -9.77
CA ASP A 90 -10.83 -8.27 -10.53
C ASP A 90 -9.36 -8.13 -10.95
N PRO A 91 -8.50 -9.15 -10.72
CA PRO A 91 -7.06 -9.04 -10.94
C PRO A 91 -6.67 -8.76 -12.38
N GLU A 92 -7.37 -9.32 -13.37
CA GLU A 92 -7.08 -9.04 -14.78
C GLU A 92 -7.44 -7.59 -15.17
N SER A 93 -8.54 -7.08 -14.64
CA SER A 93 -8.96 -5.70 -14.87
C SER A 93 -8.01 -4.70 -14.24
N LEU A 94 -7.54 -4.99 -13.02
CA LEU A 94 -6.53 -4.18 -12.33
C LEU A 94 -5.18 -4.23 -13.06
N HIS A 95 -4.75 -5.40 -13.49
CA HIS A 95 -3.53 -5.58 -14.29
C HIS A 95 -3.59 -4.78 -15.60
N ARG A 96 -4.71 -4.86 -16.36
CA ARG A 96 -4.90 -4.05 -17.58
C ARG A 96 -4.78 -2.54 -17.29
N ARG A 97 -5.34 -2.07 -16.18
CA ARG A 97 -5.24 -0.67 -15.75
C ARG A 97 -3.79 -0.26 -15.53
N PHE A 98 -3.04 -1.05 -14.79
CA PHE A 98 -1.62 -0.80 -14.53
C PHE A 98 -0.79 -0.82 -15.81
N CYS A 99 -1.07 -1.74 -16.73
CA CYS A 99 -0.46 -1.76 -18.05
C CYS A 99 -0.77 -0.48 -18.87
N ASN A 100 -2.01 0.00 -18.82
CA ASN A 100 -2.42 1.24 -19.48
C ASN A 100 -1.77 2.48 -18.85
N TRP A 101 -1.36 2.40 -17.59
CA TRP A 101 -0.59 3.45 -16.91
C TRP A 101 0.92 3.36 -17.15
N GLY A 102 1.35 2.53 -18.09
CA GLY A 102 2.75 2.46 -18.54
C GLY A 102 3.65 1.56 -17.69
N ILE A 103 3.08 0.69 -16.85
CA ILE A 103 3.88 -0.21 -16.04
C ILE A 103 4.35 -1.40 -16.91
N GLY A 104 5.66 -1.46 -17.12
CA GLY A 104 6.37 -2.56 -17.82
C GLY A 104 7.20 -3.40 -16.82
N PRO A 105 7.81 -4.51 -17.29
CA PRO A 105 8.47 -5.49 -16.40
C PRO A 105 9.64 -4.93 -15.59
N LYS A 106 10.32 -3.90 -16.12
CA LYS A 106 11.51 -3.28 -15.50
C LYS A 106 11.23 -1.89 -14.94
N VAL A 107 10.00 -1.40 -15.05
CA VAL A 107 9.61 -0.07 -14.57
C VAL A 107 9.66 -0.05 -13.04
N GLN A 108 10.38 0.93 -12.48
CA GLN A 108 10.31 1.26 -11.06
C GLN A 108 9.04 2.08 -10.83
N VAL A 109 8.17 1.61 -9.99
CA VAL A 109 6.98 2.36 -9.56
C VAL A 109 7.25 3.01 -8.21
N VAL A 110 6.90 4.30 -8.09
CA VAL A 110 6.89 5.00 -6.82
C VAL A 110 5.48 5.48 -6.55
N VAL A 111 4.99 5.21 -5.34
CA VAL A 111 3.65 5.60 -4.93
C VAL A 111 3.70 6.49 -3.70
N TYR A 112 2.86 7.52 -3.64
CA TYR A 112 2.77 8.38 -2.47
C TYR A 112 1.32 8.74 -2.15
N ASP A 113 1.09 9.13 -0.90
CA ASP A 113 -0.16 9.78 -0.49
C ASP A 113 0.11 11.07 0.29
N SER A 114 -0.86 11.57 1.05
CA SER A 114 -0.71 12.82 1.80
C SER A 114 0.38 12.78 2.89
N GLY A 115 0.75 11.60 3.37
CA GLY A 115 1.71 11.47 4.48
C GLY A 115 2.18 10.03 4.73
N PRO A 116 1.56 9.28 5.65
CA PRO A 116 2.18 8.06 6.19
C PRO A 116 2.15 6.84 5.27
N GLY A 117 1.63 6.95 4.05
CA GLY A 117 1.61 5.84 3.09
C GLY A 117 0.39 4.91 3.20
N SER A 118 -0.66 5.28 3.92
CA SER A 118 -1.82 4.40 4.14
C SER A 118 -2.56 4.03 2.86
N PHE A 119 -2.80 5.00 1.97
CA PHE A 119 -3.44 4.76 0.68
C PHE A 119 -2.45 4.28 -0.39
N ALA A 120 -1.22 4.81 -0.35
CA ALA A 120 -0.13 4.38 -1.22
C ALA A 120 0.18 2.88 -1.06
N ALA A 121 0.15 2.37 0.17
CA ALA A 121 0.35 0.95 0.46
C ALA A 121 -0.67 0.03 -0.22
N ARG A 122 -1.90 0.50 -0.51
CA ARG A 122 -2.88 -0.29 -1.24
C ARG A 122 -2.45 -0.52 -2.70
N LEU A 123 -1.94 0.50 -3.38
CA LEU A 123 -1.41 0.37 -4.75
C LEU A 123 -0.13 -0.46 -4.73
N TRP A 124 0.80 -0.20 -3.80
CA TRP A 124 2.02 -0.98 -3.60
C TRP A 124 1.70 -2.48 -3.45
N TRP A 125 0.77 -2.84 -2.56
CA TRP A 125 0.37 -4.21 -2.32
C TRP A 125 -0.29 -4.84 -3.57
N SER A 126 -1.15 -4.08 -4.24
CA SER A 126 -1.86 -4.53 -5.45
C SER A 126 -0.91 -4.89 -6.59
N LEU A 127 0.14 -4.09 -6.83
CA LEU A 127 1.16 -4.38 -7.83
C LEU A 127 1.93 -5.66 -7.48
N ARG A 128 2.32 -5.82 -6.22
CA ARG A 128 3.02 -7.01 -5.77
C ARG A 128 2.14 -8.27 -5.85
N TRP A 129 0.87 -8.14 -5.52
CA TRP A 129 -0.10 -9.22 -5.69
C TRP A 129 -0.21 -9.69 -7.13
N LEU A 130 -0.08 -8.78 -8.09
CA LEU A 130 -0.08 -9.08 -9.54
C LEU A 130 1.30 -9.49 -10.09
N GLY A 131 2.33 -9.58 -9.23
CA GLY A 131 3.68 -10.04 -9.61
C GLY A 131 4.66 -8.94 -10.03
N HIS A 132 4.32 -7.65 -9.82
CA HIS A 132 5.25 -6.56 -10.08
C HIS A 132 5.97 -6.13 -8.79
N GLU A 133 7.25 -6.48 -8.66
CA GLU A 133 8.00 -6.27 -7.41
C GLU A 133 8.71 -4.91 -7.31
N ARG A 134 8.92 -4.21 -8.44
CA ARG A 134 9.61 -2.92 -8.49
C ARG A 134 8.67 -1.78 -8.12
N VAL A 135 8.22 -1.78 -6.87
CA VAL A 135 7.33 -0.75 -6.34
C VAL A 135 7.74 -0.35 -4.93
N ALA A 136 7.85 0.96 -4.69
CA ALA A 136 8.17 1.54 -3.39
C ALA A 136 7.22 2.68 -3.02
N VAL A 137 7.02 2.89 -1.72
CA VAL A 137 6.27 4.02 -1.17
C VAL A 137 7.25 5.13 -0.82
N LEU A 138 6.94 6.37 -1.23
CA LEU A 138 7.71 7.56 -0.87
C LEU A 138 7.53 7.85 0.63
N GLU A 139 8.62 7.84 1.39
CA GLU A 139 8.60 8.12 2.82
C GLU A 139 8.13 9.53 3.11
N GLY A 140 7.19 9.64 4.07
CA GLY A 140 6.55 10.90 4.42
C GLY A 140 5.66 11.49 3.31
N GLY A 141 5.58 10.87 2.14
CA GLY A 141 4.68 11.17 1.05
C GLY A 141 4.72 12.62 0.57
N TRP A 142 3.56 13.13 0.16
CA TRP A 142 3.40 14.51 -0.29
C TRP A 142 3.89 15.55 0.73
N LYS A 143 3.64 15.28 2.03
CA LYS A 143 4.05 16.22 3.09
C LYS A 143 5.57 16.36 3.13
N ALA A 144 6.33 15.27 3.04
CA ALA A 144 7.79 15.31 3.02
C ALA A 144 8.32 16.01 1.76
N TRP A 145 7.75 15.70 0.59
CA TRP A 145 8.13 16.33 -0.68
C TRP A 145 7.93 17.85 -0.66
N ASN A 146 6.73 18.28 -0.26
CA ASN A 146 6.35 19.70 -0.26
C ASN A 146 7.11 20.51 0.82
N SER A 147 7.39 19.93 1.98
CA SER A 147 8.14 20.61 3.05
C SER A 147 9.60 20.91 2.70
N GLN A 148 10.18 20.18 1.74
CA GLN A 148 11.51 20.39 1.21
C GLN A 148 11.52 21.36 0.01
N ASN A 149 10.38 21.95 -0.35
CA ASN A 149 10.21 22.84 -1.52
C ASN A 149 10.70 22.20 -2.83
N LEU A 150 10.48 20.90 -3.01
CA LEU A 150 10.85 20.16 -4.21
C LEU A 150 9.91 20.50 -5.38
N PRO A 151 10.31 20.21 -6.64
CA PRO A 151 9.56 20.56 -7.82
C PRO A 151 8.11 20.08 -7.81
N LEU A 152 7.20 20.93 -8.27
CA LEU A 152 5.78 20.62 -8.45
C LEU A 152 5.36 20.80 -9.90
N SER A 153 4.32 20.09 -10.30
CA SER A 153 3.68 20.21 -11.62
C SER A 153 2.17 20.26 -11.50
N THR A 154 1.52 20.88 -12.46
CA THR A 154 0.08 20.81 -12.72
C THR A 154 -0.22 20.07 -14.02
N GLU A 155 0.81 19.62 -14.74
CA GLU A 155 0.68 18.89 -15.99
C GLU A 155 0.27 17.45 -15.75
N VAL A 156 -0.90 17.06 -16.25
CA VAL A 156 -1.41 15.70 -16.15
C VAL A 156 -0.70 14.81 -17.20
N PRO A 157 0.09 13.81 -16.79
CA PRO A 157 0.82 13.00 -17.73
C PRO A 157 -0.10 12.14 -18.60
N LYS A 158 0.37 11.83 -19.81
CA LYS A 158 -0.30 10.89 -20.74
C LYS A 158 0.57 9.63 -20.83
N PRO A 159 0.32 8.61 -19.99
CA PRO A 159 1.14 7.42 -20.01
C PRO A 159 1.06 6.68 -21.34
N VAL A 160 2.20 6.13 -21.76
CA VAL A 160 2.24 5.21 -22.90
C VAL A 160 2.01 3.79 -22.37
N PRO A 161 0.97 3.07 -22.83
CA PRO A 161 0.69 1.73 -22.34
C PRO A 161 1.88 0.78 -22.54
N TRP A 162 2.16 -0.01 -21.51
CA TRP A 162 3.14 -1.08 -21.56
C TRP A 162 2.52 -2.35 -20.98
N ARG A 163 3.26 -3.46 -20.93
CA ARG A 163 2.77 -4.71 -20.34
C ARG A 163 3.85 -5.38 -19.50
N PHE A 164 3.47 -5.84 -18.30
CA PHE A 164 4.25 -6.79 -17.52
C PHE A 164 3.49 -8.13 -17.43
N PRO A 165 4.16 -9.26 -17.20
CA PRO A 165 3.49 -10.54 -17.01
C PRO A 165 2.60 -10.53 -15.77
N LEU A 166 1.35 -10.97 -15.92
CA LEU A 166 0.49 -11.22 -14.76
C LEU A 166 0.96 -12.51 -14.06
N GLN A 167 1.45 -12.37 -12.85
CA GLN A 167 1.89 -13.46 -11.99
C GLN A 167 1.19 -13.35 -10.63
N LEU A 168 -0.06 -13.75 -10.61
CA LEU A 168 -0.89 -13.63 -9.43
C LEU A 168 -0.28 -14.41 -8.26
N GLN A 169 -0.11 -13.73 -7.13
CA GLN A 169 0.39 -14.36 -5.90
C GLN A 169 -0.76 -15.11 -5.22
N GLU A 170 -0.82 -16.40 -5.49
CA GLU A 170 -1.84 -17.27 -4.92
C GLU A 170 -1.73 -17.33 -3.39
N GLY A 171 -2.87 -17.40 -2.71
CA GLY A 171 -2.93 -17.46 -1.25
C GLY A 171 -2.69 -16.15 -0.50
N TRP A 172 -2.36 -15.05 -1.19
CA TRP A 172 -2.21 -13.74 -0.53
C TRP A 172 -3.55 -13.12 -0.14
N VAL A 173 -4.63 -13.48 -0.81
CA VAL A 173 -5.98 -13.01 -0.53
C VAL A 173 -6.77 -14.11 0.15
N VAL A 174 -7.45 -13.78 1.24
CA VAL A 174 -8.36 -14.68 1.94
C VAL A 174 -9.75 -14.06 2.04
N ASP A 175 -10.76 -14.90 2.09
CA ASP A 175 -12.17 -14.53 2.24
C ASP A 175 -12.64 -14.55 3.70
N ALA A 176 -13.87 -14.13 3.93
CA ALA A 176 -14.48 -14.10 5.25
C ALA A 176 -14.65 -15.49 5.87
N GLU A 177 -14.84 -16.54 5.07
CA GLU A 177 -14.97 -17.92 5.56
C GLU A 177 -13.64 -18.42 6.11
N THR A 178 -12.54 -18.19 5.38
CA THR A 178 -11.19 -18.50 5.84
C THR A 178 -10.86 -17.76 7.14
N VAL A 179 -11.27 -16.48 7.25
CA VAL A 179 -11.05 -15.69 8.47
C VAL A 179 -11.91 -16.20 9.62
N LEU A 180 -13.15 -16.65 9.37
CA LEU A 180 -14.00 -17.24 10.40
C LEU A 180 -13.35 -18.50 10.99
N GLN A 181 -12.82 -19.38 10.16
CA GLN A 181 -12.08 -20.57 10.60
C GLN A 181 -10.80 -20.19 11.37
N ALA A 182 -10.07 -19.18 10.87
CA ALA A 182 -8.87 -18.66 11.50
C ALA A 182 -9.13 -18.04 12.88
N SER A 183 -10.31 -17.46 13.12
CA SER A 183 -10.65 -16.75 14.36
C SER A 183 -10.65 -17.64 15.62
N THR A 184 -10.76 -18.96 15.43
CA THR A 184 -10.71 -19.97 16.48
C THR A 184 -9.44 -20.84 16.46
N ASN A 185 -8.56 -20.61 15.47
CA ASN A 185 -7.31 -21.38 15.33
C ASN A 185 -6.14 -20.65 16.00
N PRO A 186 -5.55 -21.18 17.08
CA PRO A 186 -4.44 -20.56 17.78
C PRO A 186 -3.13 -20.46 16.96
N GLU A 187 -2.99 -21.26 15.91
CA GLU A 187 -1.82 -21.24 15.00
C GLU A 187 -1.91 -20.12 13.96
N VAL A 188 -3.06 -19.49 13.78
CA VAL A 188 -3.25 -18.37 12.87
C VAL A 188 -3.34 -17.07 13.65
N ARG A 189 -2.63 -16.05 13.19
CA ARG A 189 -2.66 -14.72 13.80
C ARG A 189 -3.47 -13.76 12.94
N LEU A 190 -4.62 -13.31 13.46
CA LEU A 190 -5.36 -12.19 12.88
C LEU A 190 -4.82 -10.88 13.43
N ILE A 191 -4.50 -9.91 12.54
CA ILE A 191 -3.97 -8.60 12.91
C ILE A 191 -4.90 -7.51 12.39
N ASP A 192 -5.47 -6.71 13.30
CA ASP A 192 -6.33 -5.57 12.97
C ASP A 192 -5.51 -4.27 12.93
N GLY A 193 -5.48 -3.65 11.74
CA GLY A 193 -4.74 -2.40 11.49
C GLY A 193 -5.51 -1.11 11.83
N ARG A 194 -6.73 -1.19 12.39
CA ARG A 194 -7.51 -0.01 12.83
C ARG A 194 -6.94 0.61 14.09
N GLY A 195 -7.40 1.83 14.42
CA GLY A 195 -7.12 2.43 15.74
C GLY A 195 -7.53 1.50 16.90
N ALA A 196 -6.74 1.51 17.97
CA ALA A 196 -6.96 0.62 19.11
C ALA A 196 -8.31 0.86 19.80
N ASP A 197 -8.83 2.08 19.80
CA ASP A 197 -10.16 2.45 20.28
C ASP A 197 -11.28 1.82 19.44
N ARG A 198 -11.15 1.85 18.11
CA ARG A 198 -12.08 1.18 17.21
C ARG A 198 -12.06 -0.34 17.40
N PHE A 199 -10.86 -0.91 17.56
CA PHE A 199 -10.70 -2.34 17.86
C PHE A 199 -11.46 -2.72 19.15
N ARG A 200 -11.32 -1.95 20.21
CA ARG A 200 -12.02 -2.22 21.49
C ARG A 200 -13.53 -1.98 21.44
N GLY A 201 -14.04 -1.38 20.35
CA GLY A 201 -15.44 -1.03 20.20
C GLY A 201 -15.85 0.25 20.94
N GLU A 202 -14.91 1.12 21.28
CA GLU A 202 -15.13 2.36 22.05
C GLU A 202 -15.45 3.57 21.18
N ASN A 203 -14.89 3.65 19.98
CA ASN A 203 -14.98 4.83 19.11
C ASN A 203 -15.11 4.41 17.63
N GLU A 204 -16.21 3.74 17.27
CA GLU A 204 -16.49 3.39 15.88
C GLU A 204 -17.36 4.47 15.22
N THR A 205 -16.79 5.21 14.27
CA THR A 205 -17.45 6.32 13.58
C THR A 205 -17.66 6.06 12.09
N LEU A 206 -17.10 4.99 11.54
CA LEU A 206 -17.13 4.67 10.11
C LEU A 206 -18.01 3.47 9.77
N ASP A 207 -18.14 2.54 10.69
CA ASP A 207 -18.91 1.31 10.51
C ASP A 207 -20.10 1.27 11.48
N PRO A 208 -21.25 0.68 11.07
CA PRO A 208 -22.46 0.65 11.91
C PRO A 208 -22.35 -0.27 13.14
N VAL A 209 -21.32 -1.14 13.19
CA VAL A 209 -21.11 -2.08 14.28
C VAL A 209 -19.71 -1.90 14.83
N ALA A 210 -19.58 -1.75 16.14
CA ALA A 210 -18.32 -1.61 16.85
C ALA A 210 -17.76 -2.97 17.31
N GLY A 211 -16.45 -3.06 17.49
CA GLY A 211 -15.76 -4.27 17.94
C GLY A 211 -14.73 -4.79 16.91
N HIS A 212 -14.33 -6.05 17.06
CA HIS A 212 -13.31 -6.70 16.21
C HIS A 212 -13.64 -8.19 15.98
N ILE A 213 -12.89 -8.83 15.08
CA ILE A 213 -12.99 -10.27 14.81
C ILE A 213 -12.38 -11.01 16.01
N PRO A 214 -13.09 -11.97 16.66
CA PRO A 214 -12.58 -12.73 17.78
C PRO A 214 -11.21 -13.35 17.48
N GLY A 215 -10.32 -13.38 18.48
CA GLY A 215 -8.96 -13.91 18.34
C GLY A 215 -7.96 -12.97 17.63
N ALA A 216 -8.42 -11.83 17.12
CA ALA A 216 -7.54 -10.85 16.50
C ALA A 216 -6.70 -10.09 17.55
N ARG A 217 -5.53 -9.63 17.13
CA ARG A 217 -4.65 -8.71 17.85
C ARG A 217 -4.70 -7.34 17.23
N SER A 218 -4.74 -6.30 18.09
CA SER A 218 -4.68 -4.91 17.64
C SER A 218 -3.24 -4.51 17.30
N LEU A 219 -3.02 -4.03 16.06
CA LEU A 219 -1.78 -3.37 15.66
C LEU A 219 -2.11 -2.20 14.75
N PRO A 220 -2.45 -1.03 15.32
CA PRO A 220 -2.78 0.15 14.53
C PRO A 220 -1.70 0.47 13.51
N SER A 221 -2.07 0.60 12.24
CA SER A 221 -1.12 0.84 11.15
C SER A 221 -0.27 2.11 11.35
N LEU A 222 -0.85 3.15 11.95
CA LEU A 222 -0.12 4.37 12.28
C LEU A 222 0.96 4.18 13.34
N SER A 223 0.97 3.06 14.08
CA SER A 223 2.07 2.74 14.99
C SER A 223 3.36 2.33 14.27
N ASN A 224 3.31 2.11 12.96
CA ASN A 224 4.49 1.78 12.16
C ASN A 224 5.33 3.01 11.77
N VAL A 225 4.79 4.21 11.99
CA VAL A 225 5.46 5.46 11.64
C VAL A 225 5.76 6.29 12.88
N GLY A 226 6.83 7.08 12.81
CA GLY A 226 7.21 8.06 13.82
C GLY A 226 6.34 9.33 13.75
N LYS A 227 6.61 10.27 14.65
CA LYS A 227 5.93 11.57 14.70
C LYS A 227 6.19 12.44 13.47
N ASP A 228 7.26 12.20 12.78
CA ASP A 228 7.66 12.82 11.51
C ASP A 228 6.90 12.27 10.29
N GLY A 229 6.16 11.18 10.47
CA GLY A 229 5.42 10.49 9.41
C GLY A 229 6.26 9.52 8.58
N GLN A 230 7.53 9.30 8.96
CA GLN A 230 8.39 8.30 8.34
C GLN A 230 8.20 6.94 9.03
N PHE A 231 8.47 5.86 8.32
CA PHE A 231 8.45 4.53 8.91
C PHE A 231 9.53 4.42 10.00
N GLN A 232 9.21 3.67 11.05
CA GLN A 232 10.21 3.26 12.02
C GLN A 232 11.26 2.39 11.31
N ASP A 233 12.48 2.32 11.88
CA ASP A 233 13.52 1.49 11.28
C ASP A 233 13.12 0.01 11.23
N ALA A 234 13.75 -0.72 10.32
CA ALA A 234 13.41 -2.12 10.04
C ALA A 234 13.54 -3.03 11.28
N GLU A 235 14.48 -2.73 12.20
CA GLU A 235 14.69 -3.53 13.41
C GLU A 235 13.60 -3.27 14.45
N GLU A 236 13.19 -2.02 14.65
CA GLU A 236 12.07 -1.66 15.53
C GLU A 236 10.75 -2.28 15.04
N LEU A 237 10.49 -2.18 13.73
CA LEU A 237 9.33 -2.82 13.12
C LEU A 237 9.40 -4.33 13.29
N ARG A 238 10.55 -4.94 13.10
CA ARG A 238 10.74 -6.38 13.25
C ARG A 238 10.38 -6.83 14.66
N LYS A 239 10.91 -6.21 15.69
CA LYS A 239 10.59 -6.50 17.10
C LYS A 239 9.09 -6.37 17.40
N LYS A 240 8.47 -5.32 16.86
CA LYS A 240 7.03 -5.08 16.98
C LYS A 240 6.20 -6.21 16.38
N PHE A 241 6.50 -6.62 15.15
CA PHE A 241 5.77 -7.70 14.47
C PHE A 241 6.05 -9.07 15.10
N GLU A 242 7.27 -9.36 15.53
CA GLU A 242 7.57 -10.57 16.30
C GLU A 242 6.74 -10.65 17.59
N GLY A 243 6.57 -9.52 18.28
CA GLY A 243 5.73 -9.43 19.49
C GLY A 243 4.26 -9.73 19.21
N VAL A 244 3.68 -9.20 18.14
CA VAL A 244 2.25 -9.42 17.82
C VAL A 244 2.02 -10.80 17.20
N LEU A 245 2.97 -11.32 16.42
CA LEU A 245 2.92 -12.68 15.89
C LEU A 245 3.02 -13.73 17.01
N ALA A 246 3.77 -13.44 18.09
CA ALA A 246 3.91 -14.30 19.26
C ALA A 246 4.22 -15.78 18.92
N GLY A 247 5.18 -15.98 18.01
CA GLY A 247 5.62 -17.30 17.55
C GLY A 247 4.80 -17.92 16.40
N CYS A 248 3.73 -17.26 15.96
CA CYS A 248 3.00 -17.69 14.76
C CYS A 248 3.89 -17.47 13.52
N ALA A 249 3.91 -18.45 12.61
CA ALA A 249 4.60 -18.30 11.33
C ALA A 249 4.00 -17.16 10.50
N VAL A 250 4.85 -16.42 9.78
CA VAL A 250 4.43 -15.24 9.02
C VAL A 250 3.38 -15.60 7.95
N GLU A 251 3.52 -16.77 7.33
CA GLU A 251 2.60 -17.30 6.33
C GLU A 251 1.22 -17.64 6.92
N GLN A 252 1.14 -17.79 8.23
CA GLN A 252 -0.10 -18.09 8.96
C GLN A 252 -0.79 -16.82 9.50
N HIS A 253 -0.21 -15.61 9.30
CA HIS A 253 -0.92 -14.41 9.70
C HIS A 253 -1.85 -13.89 8.59
N ILE A 254 -2.93 -13.24 9.03
CA ILE A 254 -3.88 -12.54 8.17
C ILE A 254 -4.03 -11.11 8.68
N SER A 255 -3.71 -10.14 7.85
CA SER A 255 -3.95 -8.72 8.13
C SER A 255 -5.32 -8.28 7.64
N TYR A 256 -6.04 -7.54 8.46
CA TYR A 256 -7.28 -6.85 8.09
C TYR A 256 -7.34 -5.47 8.74
N CYS A 257 -8.32 -4.65 8.36
CA CYS A 257 -8.57 -3.36 9.00
C CYS A 257 -10.06 -2.98 8.90
N GLY A 258 -10.40 -1.74 8.58
CA GLY A 258 -11.78 -1.34 8.30
C GLY A 258 -12.29 -1.77 6.92
N SER A 259 -11.44 -1.68 5.89
CA SER A 259 -11.80 -1.93 4.48
C SER A 259 -10.64 -2.39 3.59
N GLY A 260 -9.61 -3.02 4.17
CA GLY A 260 -8.48 -3.59 3.45
C GLY A 260 -7.44 -2.57 2.95
N ILE A 261 -7.44 -1.36 3.46
CA ILE A 261 -6.50 -0.29 3.06
C ILE A 261 -5.32 -0.23 4.03
N THR A 262 -5.55 0.09 5.30
CA THR A 262 -4.48 0.20 6.29
C THR A 262 -3.88 -1.16 6.68
N ALA A 263 -4.55 -2.26 6.36
CA ALA A 263 -3.96 -3.60 6.42
C ALA A 263 -2.77 -3.75 5.44
N CYS A 264 -2.87 -3.16 4.24
CA CYS A 264 -1.75 -3.13 3.29
C CYS A 264 -0.55 -2.35 3.84
N HIS A 265 -0.78 -1.32 4.66
CA HIS A 265 0.30 -0.58 5.32
C HIS A 265 1.05 -1.46 6.36
N ASN A 266 0.34 -2.30 7.12
CA ASN A 266 0.99 -3.28 7.99
C ASN A 266 1.80 -4.30 7.18
N LEU A 267 1.28 -4.77 6.04
CA LEU A 267 2.00 -5.69 5.14
C LEU A 267 3.25 -5.04 4.52
N LEU A 268 3.19 -3.74 4.18
CA LEU A 268 4.35 -2.97 3.75
C LEU A 268 5.41 -2.86 4.86
N ALA A 269 5.00 -2.51 6.07
CA ALA A 269 5.89 -2.41 7.23
C ALA A 269 6.55 -3.77 7.56
N MET A 270 5.79 -4.87 7.48
CA MET A 270 6.34 -6.22 7.63
C MET A 270 7.38 -6.54 6.55
N LYS A 271 7.09 -6.21 5.29
CA LYS A 271 8.04 -6.42 4.20
C LYS A 271 9.30 -5.58 4.38
N HIS A 272 9.17 -4.33 4.84
CA HIS A 272 10.29 -3.46 5.15
C HIS A 272 11.14 -4.00 6.30
N ALA A 273 10.51 -4.60 7.30
CA ALA A 273 11.16 -5.31 8.41
C ALA A 273 11.79 -6.67 8.02
N GLY A 274 11.75 -7.05 6.73
CA GLY A 274 12.36 -8.27 6.22
C GLY A 274 11.53 -9.55 6.39
N PHE A 275 10.24 -9.43 6.69
CA PHE A 275 9.34 -10.60 6.71
C PHE A 275 8.92 -11.02 5.29
N ALA A 276 8.54 -12.27 5.15
CA ALA A 276 7.85 -12.77 3.96
C ALA A 276 6.48 -12.08 3.78
N ALA A 277 5.83 -12.31 2.63
CA ALA A 277 4.49 -11.79 2.41
C ALA A 277 3.48 -12.47 3.33
N GLY A 278 2.62 -11.66 3.93
CA GLY A 278 1.49 -12.14 4.70
C GLY A 278 0.19 -12.08 3.90
N ARG A 279 -0.87 -12.67 4.46
CA ARG A 279 -2.20 -12.72 3.83
C ARG A 279 -3.03 -11.49 4.15
N LEU A 280 -3.81 -11.03 3.19
CA LEU A 280 -4.76 -9.92 3.33
C LEU A 280 -6.19 -10.46 3.31
N TYR A 281 -7.01 -10.04 4.28
CA TYR A 281 -8.47 -10.09 4.17
C TYR A 281 -8.98 -8.73 3.68
N PRO A 282 -9.21 -8.57 2.37
CA PRO A 282 -9.54 -7.25 1.80
C PRO A 282 -10.92 -6.74 2.21
N GLY A 283 -11.89 -7.62 2.43
CA GLY A 283 -13.23 -7.25 2.91
C GLY A 283 -13.20 -6.61 4.28
N SER A 284 -12.32 -7.09 5.16
CA SER A 284 -12.04 -6.50 6.46
C SER A 284 -13.29 -6.35 7.35
N TRP A 285 -13.24 -5.45 8.33
CA TRP A 285 -14.36 -5.25 9.25
C TRP A 285 -15.67 -4.88 8.56
N SER A 286 -15.62 -4.03 7.54
CA SER A 286 -16.82 -3.59 6.82
C SER A 286 -17.53 -4.70 6.05
N GLU A 287 -16.84 -5.77 5.63
CA GLU A 287 -17.46 -6.98 5.08
C GLU A 287 -17.86 -7.95 6.21
N TRP A 288 -17.00 -8.08 7.25
CA TRP A 288 -17.28 -8.98 8.35
C TRP A 288 -18.66 -8.77 8.95
N ILE A 289 -19.01 -7.52 9.19
CA ILE A 289 -20.28 -7.13 9.81
C ILE A 289 -21.51 -7.20 8.89
N THR A 290 -21.33 -7.53 7.60
CA THR A 290 -22.50 -7.70 6.69
C THR A 290 -23.30 -8.96 6.98
N ASP A 291 -22.66 -9.97 7.58
CA ASP A 291 -23.35 -11.18 8.03
C ASP A 291 -23.50 -11.17 9.56
N PRO A 292 -24.72 -11.02 10.09
CA PRO A 292 -24.96 -10.96 11.53
C PRO A 292 -24.66 -12.28 12.27
N LYS A 293 -24.41 -13.37 11.56
CA LYS A 293 -24.02 -14.66 12.15
C LYS A 293 -22.53 -14.72 12.50
N ARG A 294 -21.71 -13.82 11.94
CA ARG A 294 -20.27 -13.77 12.24
C ARG A 294 -20.05 -13.21 13.65
N PRO A 295 -19.25 -13.88 14.46
CA PRO A 295 -19.03 -13.46 15.85
C PRO A 295 -18.24 -12.15 15.93
N ILE A 296 -18.51 -11.38 16.99
CA ILE A 296 -17.89 -10.08 17.27
C ILE A 296 -17.39 -10.10 18.71
N ALA A 297 -16.20 -9.55 18.93
CA ALA A 297 -15.61 -9.30 20.22
C ALA A 297 -15.43 -7.79 20.46
N THR A 298 -15.34 -7.38 21.71
CA THR A 298 -15.03 -6.03 22.18
C THR A 298 -14.01 -6.08 23.31
N GLY A 299 -13.45 -4.92 23.67
CA GLY A 299 -12.42 -4.83 24.72
C GLY A 299 -11.01 -5.09 24.19
N ALA A 300 -10.04 -5.17 25.10
CA ALA A 300 -8.65 -5.52 24.75
C ALA A 300 -8.54 -7.02 24.41
N ALA A 301 -7.66 -7.33 23.43
CA ALA A 301 -7.33 -8.72 23.06
C ALA A 301 -6.29 -9.30 24.03
#